data_6d36c871176d14036a45b9cd82770b5e
#
_entry.id   6d36c871176d14036a45b9cd82770b5e
#
_cell.length_a   1.000
_cell.length_b   1.000
_cell.length_c   1.000
_cell.angle_alpha   90.00
_cell.angle_beta   90.00
_cell.angle_gamma   90.00
#
_symmetry.space_group_name_H-M   'P 1'
#
loop_
_entity.id
_entity.type
_entity.pdbx_description
1 polymer ?
#
loop_
_entity_poly.entity_id
_entity_poly.type
_entity_poly.pdbx_seq_one_letter_code
_entity_poly.pdbx_strand_id
1 'polypeptide(L)'
;PGKLIVPGGSGNNIYLVVPSNSTAKSIDDLKGKRLALHRGRPWEFAFSNYLGSQGLKLDDFKIANLNPQVGAAAVSAGKVDAAVLLSEAYALEDKGVGRILWSSKQGQNDWRLISDLWGTDLFVQQHPDLTQLLATAWVKAAWWISQEQNQDAYYQLSSRAGTAESVLRRDDQNDPVAWKERWAPKTDAQLKAHYQALTAYALANQLIRDPYDISTSLATGFTRQALIDLQLTDYWPALRGQVSRQP
;
A
#
# COMPACT_ATOMS: atom_id res chain seq x y z
N PRO A 1 -2.68 -6.76 20.54
CA PRO A 1 -3.11 -7.08 19.19
C PRO A 1 -3.96 -5.95 18.62
N GLY A 2 -4.06 -5.87 17.28
CA GLY A 2 -4.84 -4.88 16.58
C GLY A 2 -6.04 -5.49 15.86
N LYS A 3 -7.04 -4.66 15.54
CA LYS A 3 -8.20 -5.01 14.73
C LYS A 3 -8.20 -4.18 13.46
N LEU A 4 -8.30 -4.84 12.32
CA LEU A 4 -8.59 -4.19 11.04
C LEU A 4 -10.07 -3.81 11.03
N ILE A 5 -10.34 -2.53 11.08
CA ILE A 5 -11.69 -1.96 11.15
C ILE A 5 -12.22 -1.71 9.73
N VAL A 6 -11.44 -1.01 8.91
CA VAL A 6 -11.77 -0.76 7.50
C VAL A 6 -10.59 -1.12 6.61
N PRO A 7 -10.74 -2.08 5.71
CA PRO A 7 -9.78 -2.26 4.63
C PRO A 7 -9.90 -1.08 3.68
N GLY A 8 -8.79 -0.43 3.42
CA GLY A 8 -8.72 0.65 2.46
C GLY A 8 -8.56 0.15 1.03
N GLY A 9 -8.50 1.07 0.10
CA GLY A 9 -8.27 0.75 -1.30
C GLY A 9 -6.83 0.34 -1.61
N SER A 10 -6.63 -0.28 -2.75
CA SER A 10 -5.32 -0.74 -3.27
C SER A 10 -4.64 0.35 -4.12
N GLY A 11 -4.59 1.59 -3.62
CA GLY A 11 -4.17 2.74 -4.42
C GLY A 11 -2.69 3.11 -4.35
N ASN A 12 -1.93 2.62 -3.39
CA ASN A 12 -0.55 3.04 -3.20
C ASN A 12 0.44 2.15 -3.94
N ASN A 13 1.34 2.79 -4.68
CA ASN A 13 2.37 2.12 -5.46
C ASN A 13 3.73 2.20 -4.79
N ILE A 14 4.60 1.25 -5.16
CA ILE A 14 6.02 1.27 -4.83
C ILE A 14 6.86 1.32 -6.10
N TYR A 15 8.03 1.90 -5.99
CA TYR A 15 8.94 2.17 -7.09
C TYR A 15 10.34 1.72 -6.75
N LEU A 16 11.00 1.01 -7.66
CA LEU A 16 12.43 0.78 -7.59
C LEU A 16 13.14 1.87 -8.39
N VAL A 17 13.93 2.68 -7.70
CA VAL A 17 14.63 3.83 -8.27
C VAL A 17 16.14 3.59 -8.24
N VAL A 18 16.81 3.93 -9.32
CA VAL A 18 18.26 3.95 -9.44
C VAL A 18 18.76 5.37 -9.71
N PRO A 19 20.02 5.72 -9.43
CA PRO A 19 20.60 6.98 -9.87
C PRO A 19 20.42 7.19 -11.38
N SER A 20 20.24 8.43 -11.82
CA SER A 20 20.00 8.75 -13.24
C SER A 20 21.13 8.29 -14.17
N ASN A 21 22.37 8.23 -13.69
CA ASN A 21 23.55 7.73 -14.40
C ASN A 21 23.76 6.22 -14.30
N SER A 22 22.84 5.47 -13.63
CA SER A 22 22.94 4.02 -13.50
C SER A 22 22.74 3.34 -14.85
N THR A 23 23.56 2.32 -15.14
CA THR A 23 23.46 1.48 -16.33
C THR A 23 22.49 0.31 -16.16
N ALA A 24 21.94 0.09 -14.94
CA ALA A 24 21.01 -0.98 -14.67
C ALA A 24 19.74 -0.86 -15.53
N LYS A 25 19.33 -1.96 -16.18
CA LYS A 25 18.14 -2.04 -17.02
C LYS A 25 17.06 -2.94 -16.40
N SER A 26 17.45 -3.78 -15.45
CA SER A 26 16.58 -4.74 -14.78
C SER A 26 16.98 -4.88 -13.31
N ILE A 27 16.16 -5.57 -12.53
CA ILE A 27 16.47 -5.90 -11.13
C ILE A 27 17.69 -6.85 -11.04
N ASP A 28 17.91 -7.71 -12.05
CA ASP A 28 19.06 -8.62 -12.09
C ASP A 28 20.40 -7.89 -12.09
N ASP A 29 20.47 -6.71 -12.73
CA ASP A 29 21.68 -5.88 -12.79
C ASP A 29 22.06 -5.31 -11.41
N LEU A 30 21.15 -5.41 -10.45
CA LEU A 30 21.33 -4.94 -9.07
C LEU A 30 21.74 -6.03 -8.10
N LYS A 31 21.91 -7.30 -8.53
CA LYS A 31 22.40 -8.38 -7.66
C LYS A 31 23.74 -8.02 -7.02
N GLY A 32 23.84 -8.24 -5.70
CA GLY A 32 25.02 -7.91 -4.91
C GLY A 32 25.21 -6.41 -4.65
N LYS A 33 24.35 -5.55 -5.19
CA LYS A 33 24.41 -4.09 -5.00
C LYS A 33 23.71 -3.65 -3.71
N ARG A 34 23.97 -2.39 -3.31
CA ARG A 34 23.34 -1.76 -2.13
C ARG A 34 21.93 -1.29 -2.49
N LEU A 35 20.93 -1.85 -1.83
CA LEU A 35 19.53 -1.52 -2.01
C LEU A 35 18.95 -0.93 -0.72
N ALA A 36 18.48 0.30 -0.77
CA ALA A 36 17.72 0.89 0.34
C ALA A 36 16.30 0.35 0.36
N LEU A 37 15.91 -0.22 1.49
CA LEU A 37 14.57 -0.74 1.73
C LEU A 37 14.23 -0.59 3.21
N HIS A 38 13.09 0.01 3.53
CA HIS A 38 12.62 0.10 4.91
C HIS A 38 12.01 -1.25 5.35
N ARG A 39 12.75 -1.98 6.19
CA ARG A 39 12.39 -3.31 6.66
C ARG A 39 11.21 -3.28 7.63
N GLY A 40 10.44 -4.40 7.65
CA GLY A 40 9.30 -4.55 8.57
C GLY A 40 8.09 -3.71 8.18
N ARG A 41 7.96 -3.29 6.93
CA ARG A 41 6.84 -2.48 6.41
C ARG A 41 6.12 -3.21 5.27
N PRO A 42 4.85 -2.89 4.99
CA PRO A 42 4.08 -3.57 3.93
C PRO A 42 4.76 -3.55 2.55
N TRP A 43 5.50 -2.49 2.22
CA TRP A 43 6.25 -2.42 0.94
C TRP A 43 7.43 -3.39 0.85
N GLU A 44 7.99 -3.85 1.96
CA GLU A 44 8.96 -4.94 1.95
C GLU A 44 8.31 -6.23 1.42
N PHE A 45 7.13 -6.57 1.92
CA PHE A 45 6.37 -7.72 1.47
C PHE A 45 6.01 -7.61 -0.03
N ALA A 46 5.45 -6.45 -0.43
CA ALA A 46 5.10 -6.19 -1.83
C ALA A 46 6.32 -6.30 -2.77
N PHE A 47 7.47 -5.74 -2.36
CA PHE A 47 8.70 -5.82 -3.13
C PHE A 47 9.27 -7.24 -3.16
N SER A 48 9.17 -8.00 -2.07
CA SER A 48 9.59 -9.40 -2.02
C SER A 48 8.76 -10.30 -2.93
N ASN A 49 7.45 -10.02 -3.08
CA ASN A 49 6.60 -10.71 -4.05
C ASN A 49 7.06 -10.45 -5.49
N TYR A 50 7.43 -9.18 -5.79
CA TYR A 50 8.03 -8.86 -7.09
C TYR A 50 9.35 -9.61 -7.30
N LEU A 51 10.27 -9.58 -6.32
CA LEU A 51 11.54 -10.32 -6.41
C LEU A 51 11.31 -11.80 -6.68
N GLY A 52 10.38 -12.43 -5.94
CA GLY A 52 10.03 -13.84 -6.12
C GLY A 52 9.54 -14.15 -7.54
N SER A 53 8.76 -13.24 -8.17
CA SER A 53 8.33 -13.38 -9.57
C SER A 53 9.50 -13.34 -10.57
N GLN A 54 10.63 -12.74 -10.18
CA GLN A 54 11.87 -12.67 -10.96
C GLN A 54 12.89 -13.78 -10.57
N GLY A 55 12.49 -14.70 -9.67
CA GLY A 55 13.41 -15.75 -9.17
C GLY A 55 14.47 -15.22 -8.21
N LEU A 56 14.23 -14.08 -7.57
CA LEU A 56 15.15 -13.38 -6.67
C LEU A 56 14.58 -13.33 -5.25
N LYS A 57 15.47 -13.01 -4.30
CA LYS A 57 15.13 -12.78 -2.90
C LYS A 57 15.92 -11.57 -2.34
N LEU A 58 15.52 -11.08 -1.17
CA LEU A 58 16.20 -9.92 -0.56
C LEU A 58 17.68 -10.18 -0.27
N ASP A 59 18.06 -11.43 0.03
CA ASP A 59 19.44 -11.81 0.31
C ASP A 59 20.37 -11.71 -0.93
N ASP A 60 19.81 -11.59 -2.13
CA ASP A 60 20.58 -11.35 -3.34
C ASP A 60 21.12 -9.91 -3.39
N PHE A 61 20.75 -9.05 -2.43
CA PHE A 61 21.12 -7.64 -2.36
C PHE A 61 21.77 -7.30 -1.01
N LYS A 62 22.54 -6.22 -0.97
CA LYS A 62 23.04 -5.64 0.29
C LYS A 62 22.02 -4.62 0.80
N ILE A 63 21.10 -5.07 1.65
CA ILE A 63 20.01 -4.23 2.13
C ILE A 63 20.51 -3.19 3.13
N ALA A 64 20.23 -1.91 2.82
CA ALA A 64 20.34 -0.79 3.75
C ALA A 64 18.94 -0.47 4.28
N ASN A 65 18.71 -0.68 5.59
CA ASN A 65 17.41 -0.39 6.21
C ASN A 65 17.21 1.12 6.37
N LEU A 66 16.60 1.74 5.36
CA LEU A 66 16.35 3.18 5.29
C LEU A 66 14.88 3.43 4.97
N ASN A 67 14.26 4.43 5.62
CA ASN A 67 12.93 4.87 5.23
C ASN A 67 12.96 5.53 3.83
N PRO A 68 11.79 5.69 3.15
CA PRO A 68 11.76 6.20 1.78
C PRO A 68 12.44 7.56 1.59
N GLN A 69 12.26 8.51 2.51
CA GLN A 69 12.87 9.84 2.42
C GLN A 69 14.39 9.78 2.50
N VAL A 70 14.92 8.98 3.45
CA VAL A 70 16.36 8.78 3.59
C VAL A 70 16.92 7.96 2.42
N GLY A 71 16.16 6.96 1.94
CA GLY A 71 16.48 6.17 0.75
C GLY A 71 16.60 7.05 -0.51
N ALA A 72 15.66 7.98 -0.71
CA ALA A 72 15.69 8.95 -1.80
C ALA A 72 16.93 9.85 -1.74
N ALA A 73 17.27 10.37 -0.55
CA ALA A 73 18.49 11.15 -0.36
C ALA A 73 19.75 10.31 -0.62
N ALA A 74 19.75 9.03 -0.21
CA ALA A 74 20.87 8.12 -0.42
C ALA A 74 21.11 7.80 -1.91
N VAL A 75 20.04 7.64 -2.71
CA VAL A 75 20.13 7.49 -4.18
C VAL A 75 20.73 8.75 -4.79
N SER A 76 20.21 9.92 -4.44
CA SER A 76 20.68 11.21 -4.97
C SER A 76 22.15 11.44 -4.65
N ALA A 77 22.63 10.99 -3.50
CA ALA A 77 24.02 11.11 -3.05
C ALA A 77 24.94 9.97 -3.53
N GLY A 78 24.43 8.99 -4.30
CA GLY A 78 25.20 7.82 -4.74
C GLY A 78 25.65 6.90 -3.60
N LYS A 79 24.98 6.94 -2.45
CA LYS A 79 25.30 6.11 -1.27
C LYS A 79 24.72 4.70 -1.36
N VAL A 80 23.68 4.53 -2.17
CA VAL A 80 23.06 3.24 -2.54
C VAL A 80 22.92 3.16 -4.05
N ASP A 81 22.88 1.94 -4.56
CA ASP A 81 22.80 1.67 -5.99
C ASP A 81 21.33 1.65 -6.47
N ALA A 82 20.39 1.42 -5.54
CA ALA A 82 18.95 1.53 -5.78
C ALA A 82 18.20 1.78 -4.46
N ALA A 83 16.94 2.20 -4.56
CA ALA A 83 16.04 2.33 -3.41
C ALA A 83 14.60 1.94 -3.79
N VAL A 84 13.91 1.27 -2.87
CA VAL A 84 12.46 1.09 -2.92
C VAL A 84 11.80 2.29 -2.25
N LEU A 85 11.05 3.05 -3.04
CA LEU A 85 10.45 4.33 -2.66
C LEU A 85 8.94 4.32 -2.89
N LEU A 86 8.26 5.29 -2.35
CA LEU A 86 6.87 5.64 -2.67
C LEU A 86 6.86 6.78 -3.72
N SER A 87 5.95 7.71 -3.61
CA SER A 87 5.84 8.84 -4.55
C SER A 87 7.08 9.75 -4.62
N GLU A 88 8.00 9.66 -3.65
CA GLU A 88 9.31 10.33 -3.69
C GLU A 88 10.11 9.97 -4.96
N ALA A 89 9.84 8.82 -5.57
CA ALA A 89 10.43 8.38 -6.83
C ALA A 89 10.28 9.45 -7.93
N TYR A 90 9.11 10.04 -8.04
CA TYR A 90 8.83 11.06 -9.05
C TYR A 90 9.59 12.36 -8.79
N ALA A 91 9.75 12.73 -7.52
CA ALA A 91 10.54 13.91 -7.18
C ALA A 91 12.04 13.76 -7.56
N LEU A 92 12.56 12.52 -7.54
CA LEU A 92 13.93 12.25 -8.01
C LEU A 92 14.04 12.32 -9.54
N GLU A 93 13.02 11.82 -10.26
CA GLU A 93 12.97 11.94 -11.72
C GLU A 93 12.86 13.41 -12.16
N ASP A 94 11.96 14.18 -11.54
CA ASP A 94 11.75 15.60 -11.85
C ASP A 94 13.04 16.43 -11.65
N LYS A 95 13.86 16.05 -10.67
CA LYS A 95 15.17 16.66 -10.43
C LYS A 95 16.28 16.11 -11.34
N GLY A 96 16.00 15.09 -12.15
CA GLY A 96 16.99 14.45 -13.02
C GLY A 96 18.08 13.67 -12.26
N VAL A 97 17.89 13.35 -10.97
CA VAL A 97 18.88 12.66 -10.13
C VAL A 97 18.58 11.18 -9.94
N GLY A 98 17.37 10.73 -10.28
CA GLY A 98 16.95 9.34 -10.22
C GLY A 98 16.15 8.93 -11.46
N ARG A 99 16.05 7.64 -11.68
CA ARG A 99 15.25 7.01 -12.74
C ARG A 99 14.47 5.83 -12.14
N ILE A 100 13.18 5.77 -12.40
CA ILE A 100 12.35 4.63 -12.02
C ILE A 100 12.71 3.44 -12.92
N LEU A 101 13.21 2.37 -12.32
CA LEU A 101 13.56 1.14 -13.00
C LEU A 101 12.36 0.19 -13.08
N TRP A 102 11.53 0.17 -12.04
CA TRP A 102 10.34 -0.65 -11.94
C TRP A 102 9.28 0.00 -11.06
N SER A 103 8.01 -0.33 -11.31
CA SER A 103 6.86 0.13 -10.54
C SER A 103 5.86 -1.01 -10.32
N SER A 104 5.24 -1.06 -9.16
CA SER A 104 4.15 -2.01 -8.86
C SER A 104 2.92 -1.83 -9.75
N LYS A 105 2.80 -0.71 -10.48
CA LYS A 105 1.77 -0.50 -11.51
C LYS A 105 1.88 -1.51 -12.68
N GLN A 106 3.08 -2.05 -12.91
CA GLN A 106 3.35 -2.96 -14.04
C GLN A 106 2.97 -4.41 -13.75
N GLY A 107 2.46 -4.69 -12.57
CA GLY A 107 2.31 -6.05 -12.10
C GLY A 107 0.98 -6.39 -11.45
N GLN A 108 1.02 -7.45 -10.67
CA GLN A 108 -0.13 -8.06 -10.02
C GLN A 108 -0.59 -7.21 -8.81
N ASN A 109 -1.83 -7.41 -8.39
CA ASN A 109 -2.42 -6.65 -7.28
C ASN A 109 -1.68 -6.81 -5.95
N ASP A 110 -1.04 -7.95 -5.71
CA ASP A 110 -0.27 -8.26 -4.47
C ASP A 110 1.06 -7.51 -4.36
N TRP A 111 1.46 -6.76 -5.40
CA TRP A 111 2.61 -5.84 -5.34
C TRP A 111 2.20 -4.43 -4.90
N ARG A 112 0.90 -4.19 -4.69
CA ARG A 112 0.36 -2.89 -4.29
C ARG A 112 0.15 -2.84 -2.79
N LEU A 113 0.21 -1.63 -2.26
CA LEU A 113 -0.09 -1.42 -0.85
C LEU A 113 -1.59 -1.23 -0.64
N ILE A 114 -2.08 -1.78 0.46
CA ILE A 114 -3.42 -1.53 0.95
C ILE A 114 -3.31 -0.53 2.11
N SER A 115 -4.13 0.52 2.07
CA SER A 115 -4.23 1.49 3.17
C SER A 115 -5.42 1.12 4.04
N ASP A 116 -5.18 0.88 5.34
CA ASP A 116 -6.18 0.34 6.24
C ASP A 116 -6.35 1.19 7.49
N LEU A 117 -7.54 1.11 8.08
CA LEU A 117 -7.81 1.62 9.42
C LEU A 117 -7.70 0.47 10.43
N TRP A 118 -6.74 0.60 11.32
CA TRP A 118 -6.54 -0.31 12.45
C TRP A 118 -6.82 0.36 13.78
N GLY A 119 -7.39 -0.38 14.72
CA GLY A 119 -7.51 0.02 16.12
C GLY A 119 -6.91 -1.03 17.04
N THR A 120 -6.58 -0.66 18.27
CA THR A 120 -6.21 -1.67 19.29
C THR A 120 -7.43 -2.50 19.70
N ASP A 121 -7.24 -3.76 20.09
CA ASP A 121 -8.32 -4.60 20.63
C ASP A 121 -9.08 -3.88 21.74
N LEU A 122 -8.33 -3.27 22.65
CA LEU A 122 -8.90 -2.56 23.80
C LEU A 122 -9.81 -1.41 23.36
N PHE A 123 -9.37 -0.60 22.40
CA PHE A 123 -10.17 0.51 21.89
C PHE A 123 -11.47 0.02 21.24
N VAL A 124 -11.37 -0.99 20.37
CA VAL A 124 -12.55 -1.53 19.66
C VAL A 124 -13.56 -2.14 20.62
N GLN A 125 -13.07 -2.83 21.70
CA GLN A 125 -13.94 -3.43 22.70
C GLN A 125 -14.59 -2.40 23.63
N GLN A 126 -13.84 -1.38 24.05
CA GLN A 126 -14.35 -0.38 24.99
C GLN A 126 -15.17 0.73 24.31
N HIS A 127 -14.95 0.98 23.02
CA HIS A 127 -15.57 2.07 22.29
C HIS A 127 -16.16 1.61 20.93
N PRO A 128 -17.08 0.62 20.93
CA PRO A 128 -17.65 0.11 19.67
C PRO A 128 -18.37 1.18 18.88
N ASP A 129 -19.07 2.11 19.55
CA ASP A 129 -19.79 3.21 18.89
C ASP A 129 -18.84 4.18 18.19
N LEU A 130 -17.73 4.55 18.86
CA LEU A 130 -16.69 5.38 18.24
C LEU A 130 -15.99 4.65 17.10
N THR A 131 -15.78 3.34 17.24
CA THR A 131 -15.20 2.50 16.18
C THR A 131 -16.13 2.51 14.95
N GLN A 132 -17.44 2.41 15.15
CA GLN A 132 -18.41 2.49 14.05
C GLN A 132 -18.42 3.88 13.40
N LEU A 133 -18.37 4.95 14.20
CA LEU A 133 -18.27 6.33 13.66
C LEU A 133 -17.03 6.53 12.80
N LEU A 134 -15.87 6.02 13.24
CA LEU A 134 -14.63 6.07 12.48
C LEU A 134 -14.72 5.27 11.18
N ALA A 135 -15.29 4.07 11.23
CA ALA A 135 -15.53 3.26 10.02
C ALA A 135 -16.45 3.97 9.03
N THR A 136 -17.55 4.56 9.52
CA THR A 136 -18.51 5.29 8.69
C THR A 136 -17.86 6.53 8.06
N ALA A 137 -17.08 7.29 8.83
CA ALA A 137 -16.34 8.44 8.32
C ALA A 137 -15.32 8.04 7.24
N TRP A 138 -14.58 6.94 7.44
CA TRP A 138 -13.62 6.42 6.47
C TRP A 138 -14.31 5.97 5.17
N VAL A 139 -15.37 5.18 5.27
CA VAL A 139 -16.13 4.73 4.10
C VAL A 139 -16.74 5.91 3.33
N LYS A 140 -17.26 6.92 4.05
CA LYS A 140 -17.77 8.14 3.44
C LYS A 140 -16.69 8.93 2.71
N ALA A 141 -15.49 9.05 3.30
CA ALA A 141 -14.34 9.67 2.66
C ALA A 141 -13.91 8.91 1.40
N ALA A 142 -13.80 7.58 1.48
CA ALA A 142 -13.50 6.71 0.34
C ALA A 142 -14.52 6.87 -0.79
N TRP A 143 -15.82 6.92 -0.46
CA TRP A 143 -16.89 7.20 -1.42
C TRP A 143 -16.72 8.57 -2.07
N TRP A 144 -16.47 9.62 -1.27
CA TRP A 144 -16.29 10.98 -1.81
C TRP A 144 -15.08 11.04 -2.75
N ILE A 145 -13.94 10.48 -2.34
CA ILE A 145 -12.71 10.47 -3.16
C ILE A 145 -12.92 9.67 -4.46
N SER A 146 -13.64 8.56 -4.40
CA SER A 146 -13.85 7.66 -5.53
C SER A 146 -14.64 8.27 -6.70
N GLN A 147 -15.25 9.44 -6.50
CA GLN A 147 -15.98 10.17 -7.52
C GLN A 147 -15.01 11.03 -8.33
N GLU A 148 -14.98 10.84 -9.65
CA GLU A 148 -14.02 11.50 -10.54
C GLU A 148 -14.05 13.03 -10.43
N GLN A 149 -15.24 13.61 -10.23
CA GLN A 149 -15.38 15.08 -10.04
C GLN A 149 -14.68 15.63 -8.80
N ASN A 150 -14.31 14.79 -7.85
CA ASN A 150 -13.62 15.17 -6.62
C ASN A 150 -12.09 15.00 -6.69
N GLN A 151 -11.55 14.49 -7.81
CA GLN A 151 -10.10 14.25 -7.94
C GLN A 151 -9.26 15.50 -7.67
N ASP A 152 -9.62 16.62 -8.25
CA ASP A 152 -8.88 17.88 -8.05
C ASP A 152 -8.87 18.31 -6.59
N ALA A 153 -10.01 18.26 -5.93
CA ALA A 153 -10.12 18.56 -4.51
C ALA A 153 -9.33 17.57 -3.64
N TYR A 154 -9.33 16.28 -4.02
CA TYR A 154 -8.51 15.27 -3.35
C TYR A 154 -7.03 15.60 -3.44
N TYR A 155 -6.50 15.93 -4.63
CA TYR A 155 -5.08 16.27 -4.79
C TYR A 155 -4.69 17.52 -4.01
N GLN A 156 -5.53 18.55 -4.01
CA GLN A 156 -5.32 19.78 -3.22
C GLN A 156 -5.29 19.48 -1.71
N LEU A 157 -6.20 18.63 -1.21
CA LEU A 157 -6.23 18.23 0.20
C LEU A 157 -5.02 17.38 0.57
N SER A 158 -4.69 16.39 -0.26
CA SER A 158 -3.61 15.45 -0.01
C SER A 158 -2.23 16.11 -0.07
N SER A 159 -2.07 17.14 -0.90
CA SER A 159 -0.80 17.89 -0.99
C SER A 159 -0.45 18.64 0.30
N ARG A 160 -1.43 18.94 1.16
CA ARG A 160 -1.19 19.54 2.48
C ARG A 160 -0.40 18.64 3.43
N ALA A 161 -0.33 17.33 3.15
CA ALA A 161 0.50 16.37 3.88
C ALA A 161 1.99 16.41 3.46
N GLY A 162 2.38 17.30 2.54
CA GLY A 162 3.79 17.55 2.18
C GLY A 162 4.25 16.97 0.85
N THR A 163 3.39 16.22 0.13
CA THR A 163 3.69 15.75 -1.23
C THR A 163 3.09 16.71 -2.25
N ALA A 164 3.89 17.23 -3.19
CA ALA A 164 3.39 18.16 -4.19
C ALA A 164 2.23 17.56 -5.02
N GLU A 165 1.23 18.37 -5.34
CA GLU A 165 0.05 17.94 -6.10
C GLU A 165 0.43 17.30 -7.45
N SER A 166 1.43 17.88 -8.15
CA SER A 166 1.95 17.33 -9.41
C SER A 166 2.49 15.90 -9.27
N VAL A 167 3.13 15.60 -8.14
CA VAL A 167 3.64 14.25 -7.83
C VAL A 167 2.49 13.28 -7.58
N LEU A 168 1.48 13.68 -6.81
CA LEU A 168 0.29 12.87 -6.55
C LEU A 168 -0.45 12.53 -7.85
N ARG A 169 -0.68 13.52 -8.72
CA ARG A 169 -1.31 13.32 -10.03
C ARG A 169 -0.52 12.38 -10.90
N ARG A 170 0.81 12.52 -10.90
CA ARG A 170 1.70 11.65 -11.66
C ARG A 170 1.71 10.22 -11.11
N ASP A 171 1.62 10.05 -9.80
CA ASP A 171 1.50 8.73 -9.18
C ASP A 171 0.20 8.02 -9.57
N ASP A 172 -0.87 8.74 -9.78
CA ASP A 172 -2.16 8.19 -10.21
C ASP A 172 -2.28 8.02 -11.73
N GLN A 173 -1.44 8.70 -12.50
CA GLN A 173 -1.48 8.63 -13.96
C GLN A 173 -1.13 7.24 -14.48
N ASN A 174 -1.93 6.75 -15.44
CA ASN A 174 -1.74 5.41 -16.05
C ASN A 174 -1.79 4.25 -15.05
N ASP A 175 -2.50 4.43 -13.94
CA ASP A 175 -2.72 3.34 -13.02
C ASP A 175 -3.70 2.31 -13.64
N PRO A 176 -3.37 1.00 -13.63
CA PRO A 176 -4.22 -0.03 -14.23
C PRO A 176 -5.53 -0.25 -13.46
N VAL A 177 -5.61 0.18 -12.19
CA VAL A 177 -6.84 0.09 -11.40
C VAL A 177 -7.64 1.38 -11.57
N ALA A 178 -8.88 1.25 -12.04
CA ALA A 178 -9.78 2.37 -12.23
C ALA A 178 -9.92 3.21 -10.94
N TRP A 179 -9.94 4.54 -11.08
CA TRP A 179 -10.00 5.48 -9.95
C TRP A 179 -11.01 5.07 -8.89
N LYS A 180 -12.25 4.81 -9.29
CA LYS A 180 -13.33 4.40 -8.39
C LYS A 180 -12.98 3.13 -7.59
N GLU A 181 -12.43 2.12 -8.23
CA GLU A 181 -12.13 0.82 -7.64
C GLU A 181 -10.94 0.85 -6.68
N ARG A 182 -10.06 1.82 -6.82
CA ARG A 182 -8.90 2.02 -5.93
C ARG A 182 -9.31 2.33 -4.50
N TRP A 183 -10.49 2.91 -4.31
CA TRP A 183 -11.01 3.36 -3.00
C TRP A 183 -12.01 2.38 -2.38
N ALA A 184 -12.29 1.27 -3.05
CA ALA A 184 -13.27 0.29 -2.57
C ALA A 184 -12.79 -0.37 -1.26
N PRO A 185 -13.57 -0.30 -0.17
CA PRO A 185 -13.24 -0.96 1.10
C PRO A 185 -13.58 -2.46 1.01
N LYS A 186 -12.72 -3.23 0.36
CA LYS A 186 -12.94 -4.66 0.07
C LYS A 186 -12.80 -5.50 1.34
N THR A 187 -13.80 -6.33 1.64
CA THR A 187 -13.82 -7.23 2.79
C THR A 187 -13.91 -8.70 2.37
N ASP A 188 -13.39 -9.03 1.21
CA ASP A 188 -13.52 -10.32 0.54
C ASP A 188 -12.45 -11.35 0.98
N ALA A 189 -12.51 -12.53 0.37
CA ALA A 189 -11.55 -13.60 0.59
C ALA A 189 -10.12 -13.19 0.20
N GLN A 190 -9.96 -12.26 -0.75
CA GLN A 190 -8.65 -11.78 -1.19
C GLN A 190 -7.97 -10.98 -0.08
N LEU A 191 -8.71 -10.15 0.67
CA LEU A 191 -8.19 -9.45 1.84
C LEU A 191 -7.63 -10.43 2.87
N LYS A 192 -8.40 -11.48 3.20
CA LYS A 192 -7.95 -12.51 4.14
C LYS A 192 -6.69 -13.22 3.64
N ALA A 193 -6.67 -13.61 2.37
CA ALA A 193 -5.52 -14.27 1.76
C ALA A 193 -4.27 -13.37 1.76
N HIS A 194 -4.43 -12.07 1.46
CA HIS A 194 -3.34 -11.08 1.52
C HIS A 194 -2.71 -11.04 2.91
N TYR A 195 -3.52 -10.90 3.97
CA TYR A 195 -3.00 -10.82 5.33
C TYR A 195 -2.45 -12.16 5.85
N GLN A 196 -2.99 -13.29 5.41
CA GLN A 196 -2.41 -14.60 5.70
C GLN A 196 -1.01 -14.73 5.07
N ALA A 197 -0.84 -14.33 3.82
CA ALA A 197 0.45 -14.32 3.14
C ALA A 197 1.44 -13.37 3.80
N LEU A 198 1.00 -12.15 4.16
CA LEU A 198 1.82 -11.17 4.89
C LEU A 198 2.27 -11.70 6.24
N THR A 199 1.39 -12.39 6.99
CA THR A 199 1.72 -12.97 8.29
C THR A 199 2.72 -14.11 8.15
N ALA A 200 2.53 -14.99 7.15
CA ALA A 200 3.47 -16.06 6.83
C ALA A 200 4.85 -15.52 6.43
N TYR A 201 4.88 -14.48 5.60
CA TYR A 201 6.12 -13.77 5.25
C TYR A 201 6.81 -13.18 6.49
N ALA A 202 6.05 -12.51 7.35
CA ALA A 202 6.59 -11.89 8.56
C ALA A 202 7.21 -12.92 9.51
N LEU A 203 6.58 -14.09 9.66
CA LEU A 203 7.13 -15.19 10.45
C LEU A 203 8.40 -15.76 9.82
N ALA A 204 8.38 -16.07 8.52
CA ALA A 204 9.52 -16.65 7.80
C ALA A 204 10.75 -15.72 7.80
N ASN A 205 10.53 -14.40 7.84
CA ASN A 205 11.59 -13.39 7.88
C ASN A 205 11.89 -12.86 9.29
N GLN A 206 11.39 -13.53 10.34
CA GLN A 206 11.64 -13.19 11.75
C GLN A 206 11.21 -11.77 12.14
N LEU A 207 10.23 -11.19 11.42
CA LEU A 207 9.62 -9.90 11.75
C LEU A 207 8.60 -10.03 12.89
N ILE A 208 8.04 -11.23 13.07
CA ILE A 208 7.25 -11.64 14.23
C ILE A 208 7.83 -12.93 14.80
N ARG A 209 7.61 -13.18 16.09
CA ARG A 209 8.20 -14.34 16.81
C ARG A 209 7.34 -15.58 16.69
N ASP A 210 6.03 -15.41 16.80
CA ASP A 210 5.07 -16.51 16.87
C ASP A 210 4.09 -16.46 15.70
N PRO A 211 3.58 -17.63 15.27
CA PRO A 211 2.49 -17.70 14.29
C PRO A 211 1.28 -16.90 14.78
N TYR A 212 0.62 -16.20 13.88
CA TYR A 212 -0.52 -15.38 14.19
C TYR A 212 -1.69 -15.66 13.26
N ASP A 213 -2.86 -16.01 13.84
CA ASP A 213 -4.09 -16.15 13.06
C ASP A 213 -4.71 -14.77 12.83
N ILE A 214 -4.49 -14.23 11.63
CA ILE A 214 -5.01 -12.92 11.25
C ILE A 214 -6.54 -12.86 11.22
N SER A 215 -7.25 -13.99 11.12
CA SER A 215 -8.70 -14.02 11.13
C SER A 215 -9.28 -13.43 12.42
N THR A 216 -8.54 -13.55 13.52
CA THR A 216 -8.91 -12.97 14.81
C THR A 216 -8.83 -11.44 14.85
N SER A 217 -8.10 -10.84 13.92
CA SER A 217 -7.94 -9.38 13.78
C SER A 217 -8.89 -8.74 12.78
N LEU A 218 -9.63 -9.51 11.98
CA LEU A 218 -10.51 -8.94 10.97
C LEU A 218 -11.84 -8.51 11.60
N ALA A 219 -11.98 -7.22 11.92
CA ALA A 219 -13.20 -6.60 12.47
C ALA A 219 -14.04 -5.92 11.37
N THR A 220 -14.15 -6.53 10.20
CA THR A 220 -14.78 -5.95 9.00
C THR A 220 -16.30 -5.76 9.11
N GLY A 221 -16.93 -6.20 10.21
CA GLY A 221 -18.32 -5.93 10.53
C GLY A 221 -18.65 -4.44 10.55
N PHE A 222 -17.75 -3.61 11.09
CA PHE A 222 -17.90 -2.15 11.10
C PHE A 222 -17.95 -1.55 9.69
N THR A 223 -17.13 -2.06 8.78
CA THR A 223 -17.16 -1.64 7.35
C THR A 223 -18.49 -2.00 6.70
N ARG A 224 -19.00 -3.23 6.91
CA ARG A 224 -20.27 -3.66 6.34
C ARG A 224 -21.41 -2.80 6.86
N GLN A 225 -21.43 -2.52 8.17
CA GLN A 225 -22.47 -1.66 8.74
C GLN A 225 -22.38 -0.23 8.15
N ALA A 226 -21.20 0.32 8.01
CA ALA A 226 -20.99 1.63 7.39
C ALA A 226 -21.51 1.68 5.93
N LEU A 227 -21.28 0.62 5.15
CA LEU A 227 -21.79 0.53 3.78
C LEU A 227 -23.33 0.50 3.74
N ILE A 228 -23.96 -0.20 4.69
CA ILE A 228 -25.43 -0.26 4.82
C ILE A 228 -25.97 1.12 5.20
N ASP A 229 -25.43 1.73 6.25
CA ASP A 229 -25.89 3.02 6.79
C ASP A 229 -25.78 4.15 5.75
N LEU A 230 -24.75 4.09 4.91
CA LEU A 230 -24.49 5.05 3.83
C LEU A 230 -25.19 4.69 2.51
N GLN A 231 -25.92 3.57 2.43
CA GLN A 231 -26.54 3.05 1.21
C GLN A 231 -25.54 2.81 0.06
N LEU A 232 -24.34 2.33 0.39
CA LEU A 232 -23.22 2.15 -0.56
C LEU A 232 -22.93 0.66 -0.88
N THR A 233 -23.79 -0.26 -0.49
CA THR A 233 -23.59 -1.71 -0.67
C THR A 233 -23.37 -2.13 -2.12
N ASP A 234 -23.99 -1.42 -3.07
CA ASP A 234 -23.89 -1.67 -4.51
C ASP A 234 -23.09 -0.61 -5.27
N TYR A 235 -22.53 0.36 -4.54
CA TYR A 235 -21.82 1.48 -5.17
C TYR A 235 -20.53 1.02 -5.89
N TRP A 236 -19.75 0.16 -5.27
CA TRP A 236 -18.58 -0.44 -5.89
C TRP A 236 -18.90 -1.83 -6.44
N PRO A 237 -18.74 -2.07 -7.75
CA PRO A 237 -18.98 -3.40 -8.32
C PRO A 237 -18.22 -4.52 -7.63
N ALA A 238 -16.99 -4.24 -7.18
CA ALA A 238 -16.16 -5.18 -6.43
C ALA A 238 -16.77 -5.64 -5.09
N LEU A 239 -17.75 -4.92 -4.54
CA LEU A 239 -18.42 -5.26 -3.28
C LEU A 239 -19.76 -5.96 -3.48
N ARG A 240 -20.25 -6.07 -4.71
CA ARG A 240 -21.54 -6.70 -4.99
C ARG A 240 -21.57 -8.14 -4.48
N GLY A 241 -22.56 -8.45 -3.67
CA GLY A 241 -22.74 -9.77 -3.07
C GLY A 241 -21.87 -10.08 -1.83
N GLN A 242 -21.00 -9.15 -1.39
CA GLN A 242 -20.21 -9.35 -0.16
C GLN A 242 -21.01 -9.03 1.10
N VAL A 243 -21.95 -8.07 1.02
CA VAL A 243 -22.75 -7.63 2.17
C VAL A 243 -23.94 -8.57 2.41
N SER A 244 -24.42 -9.24 1.38
CA SER A 244 -25.61 -10.12 1.43
C SER A 244 -25.32 -11.56 1.90
N ARG A 245 -24.06 -11.94 2.10
CA ARG A 245 -23.67 -13.30 2.50
C ARG A 245 -23.28 -13.34 3.97
N GLN A 246 -24.30 -13.29 4.85
CA GLN A 246 -24.17 -13.84 6.19
C GLN A 246 -25.48 -14.48 6.66
N PRO A 247 -25.35 -15.68 7.33
CA PRO A 247 -26.45 -16.25 8.07
C PRO A 247 -26.72 -15.42 9.33
#